data_84feb361b000c2d11157d8b3256d4ae9
#
_entry.id   84feb361b000c2d11157d8b3256d4ae9
#
_cell.length_a   1.000
_cell.length_b   1.000
_cell.length_c   1.000
_cell.angle_alpha   90.00
_cell.angle_beta   90.00
_cell.angle_gamma   90.00
#
_symmetry.space_group_name_H-M   'P 1'
#
loop_
_entity.id
_entity.type
_entity.pdbx_description
1 polymer ?
#
loop_
_entity_poly.entity_id
_entity_poly.type
_entity_poly.pdbx_seq_one_letter_code
_entity_poly.pdbx_strand_id
1 'polypeptide(L)'
;ALPIWYPLGFSGDTAINHKVLDFQPYFTANAANAAYFWWSHDIGGHHFGYKDDELYLRWIEFGVFSPILRLHSTSNDLLGKEPWKYRRDVYLSAKKWLNFRHRLIPYIFTMDYKCHKNGTPLCKPMYYAYPNEESAFNVPNEYFFGSELIAAPITSKTSKKNNMATAKAWI
;
A
#
# COMPACT_ATOMS: atom_id res chain seq x y z
N ALA A 1 6.05 -21.53 3.21
CA ALA A 1 6.48 -21.39 4.60
C ALA A 1 5.27 -21.05 5.46
N LEU A 2 5.14 -21.67 6.63
CA LEU A 2 4.06 -21.35 7.55
C LEU A 2 4.33 -19.99 8.21
N PRO A 3 3.33 -19.10 8.35
CA PRO A 3 3.49 -17.75 8.92
C PRO A 3 4.09 -17.75 10.34
N ILE A 4 3.95 -18.83 11.06
CA ILE A 4 4.49 -18.99 12.42
C ILE A 4 6.03 -18.95 12.49
N TRP A 5 6.71 -19.27 11.39
CA TRP A 5 8.18 -19.24 11.30
C TRP A 5 8.69 -17.93 10.72
N TYR A 6 7.86 -17.26 9.88
CA TYR A 6 8.20 -16.04 9.18
C TYR A 6 7.01 -15.09 9.24
N PRO A 7 6.90 -14.26 10.28
CA PRO A 7 5.73 -13.41 10.52
C PRO A 7 5.58 -12.29 9.48
N LEU A 8 6.56 -12.12 8.59
CA LEU A 8 6.60 -11.11 7.55
C LEU A 8 6.40 -11.72 6.17
N GLY A 9 5.37 -11.29 5.45
CA GLY A 9 5.16 -11.60 4.06
C GLY A 9 5.81 -10.60 3.11
N PHE A 10 5.96 -10.97 1.84
CA PHE A 10 6.48 -10.14 0.76
C PHE A 10 5.69 -10.35 -0.53
N SER A 11 5.33 -9.27 -1.20
CA SER A 11 4.52 -9.31 -2.44
C SER A 11 5.27 -9.84 -3.67
N GLY A 12 6.56 -10.10 -3.54
CA GLY A 12 7.43 -10.49 -4.66
C GLY A 12 7.94 -9.30 -5.48
N ASP A 13 8.81 -9.58 -6.43
CA ASP A 13 9.40 -8.61 -7.33
C ASP A 13 8.37 -8.11 -8.35
N THR A 14 7.76 -6.98 -8.06
CA THR A 14 6.62 -6.47 -8.83
C THR A 14 7.06 -5.68 -10.06
N ALA A 15 6.30 -5.78 -11.16
CA ALA A 15 6.54 -4.96 -12.33
C ALA A 15 6.11 -3.50 -12.10
N ILE A 16 6.84 -2.57 -12.74
CA ILE A 16 6.60 -1.12 -12.63
C ILE A 16 5.47 -0.73 -13.60
N ASN A 17 4.21 -0.87 -13.18
CA ASN A 17 3.04 -0.41 -13.92
C ASN A 17 1.81 -0.23 -13.02
N HIS A 18 0.80 0.50 -13.50
CA HIS A 18 -0.44 0.77 -12.76
C HIS A 18 -1.27 -0.48 -12.48
N LYS A 19 -1.28 -1.47 -13.37
CA LYS A 19 -2.04 -2.72 -13.18
C LYS A 19 -1.54 -3.51 -11.97
N VAL A 20 -0.23 -3.52 -11.78
CA VAL A 20 0.39 -4.19 -10.62
C VAL A 20 0.08 -3.42 -9.34
N LEU A 21 0.18 -2.08 -9.37
CA LEU A 21 -0.22 -1.26 -8.22
C LEU A 21 -1.68 -1.46 -7.86
N ASP A 22 -2.57 -1.55 -8.85
CA ASP A 22 -4.02 -1.72 -8.63
C ASP A 22 -4.36 -3.01 -7.88
N PHE A 23 -3.57 -4.04 -8.06
CA PHE A 23 -3.73 -5.31 -7.34
C PHE A 23 -3.24 -5.26 -5.87
N GLN A 24 -2.32 -4.36 -5.52
CA GLN A 24 -1.65 -4.40 -4.22
C GLN A 24 -2.57 -4.11 -3.01
N PRO A 25 -3.51 -3.15 -3.04
CA PRO A 25 -4.45 -2.94 -1.94
C PRO A 25 -5.26 -4.19 -1.62
N TYR A 26 -5.84 -4.82 -2.65
CA TYR A 26 -6.57 -6.08 -2.53
C TYR A 26 -5.70 -7.18 -1.93
N PHE A 27 -4.51 -7.37 -2.47
CA PHE A 27 -3.59 -8.41 -2.03
C PHE A 27 -3.17 -8.21 -0.56
N THR A 28 -2.86 -6.96 -0.18
CA THR A 28 -2.46 -6.59 1.19
C THR A 28 -3.56 -6.86 2.20
N ALA A 29 -4.79 -6.42 1.90
CA ALA A 29 -5.92 -6.65 2.79
C ALA A 29 -6.23 -8.15 2.94
N ASN A 30 -6.23 -8.90 1.83
CA ASN A 30 -6.54 -10.33 1.84
C ASN A 30 -5.42 -11.21 2.40
N ALA A 31 -4.18 -10.72 2.52
CA ALA A 31 -3.11 -11.43 3.20
C ALA A 31 -3.47 -11.74 4.67
N ALA A 32 -4.33 -10.93 5.28
CA ALA A 32 -4.88 -11.16 6.61
C ALA A 32 -5.64 -12.48 6.73
N ASN A 33 -6.33 -12.94 5.68
CA ASN A 33 -7.05 -14.22 5.66
C ASN A 33 -6.12 -15.44 5.81
N ALA A 34 -4.85 -15.27 5.44
CA ALA A 34 -3.81 -16.29 5.55
C ALA A 34 -2.86 -16.03 6.75
N ALA A 35 -3.26 -15.16 7.68
CA ALA A 35 -2.46 -14.73 8.85
C ALA A 35 -1.12 -14.07 8.50
N TYR A 36 -0.99 -13.52 7.30
CA TYR A 36 0.12 -12.63 6.94
C TYR A 36 -0.24 -11.19 7.31
N PHE A 37 -0.10 -10.83 8.56
CA PHE A 37 -0.48 -9.52 9.08
C PHE A 37 0.55 -8.44 8.80
N TRP A 38 1.82 -8.81 8.67
CA TRP A 38 2.92 -7.94 8.27
C TRP A 38 3.35 -8.26 6.84
N TRP A 39 3.16 -7.27 6.00
CA TRP A 39 3.32 -7.40 4.56
C TRP A 39 4.20 -6.30 4.00
N SER A 40 5.22 -6.67 3.22
CA SER A 40 6.15 -5.74 2.58
C SER A 40 5.90 -5.67 1.07
N HIS A 41 6.07 -4.48 0.52
CA HIS A 41 6.04 -4.22 -0.91
C HIS A 41 7.34 -3.61 -1.39
N ASP A 42 7.61 -3.74 -2.69
CA ASP A 42 8.58 -2.92 -3.41
C ASP A 42 7.88 -1.64 -3.86
N ILE A 43 7.87 -0.63 -2.97
CA ILE A 43 7.20 0.65 -3.23
C ILE A 43 7.88 1.36 -4.40
N GLY A 44 7.10 1.57 -5.47
CA GLY A 44 7.55 2.06 -6.77
C GLY A 44 7.68 0.98 -7.83
N GLY A 45 7.54 -0.29 -7.45
CA GLY A 45 7.75 -1.46 -8.33
C GLY A 45 9.23 -1.81 -8.50
N HIS A 46 9.53 -3.09 -8.70
CA HIS A 46 10.90 -3.63 -8.69
C HIS A 46 11.58 -3.54 -10.06
N HIS A 47 10.95 -4.10 -11.11
CA HIS A 47 11.55 -4.25 -12.45
C HIS A 47 10.49 -4.23 -13.57
N PHE A 48 10.86 -4.61 -14.79
CA PHE A 48 9.97 -4.72 -15.96
C PHE A 48 9.08 -3.48 -16.21
N GLY A 49 9.72 -2.31 -16.29
CA GLY A 49 9.05 -1.06 -16.57
C GLY A 49 10.03 0.09 -16.65
N TYR A 50 9.52 1.27 -16.57
CA TYR A 50 10.31 2.50 -16.64
C TYR A 50 9.91 3.44 -15.49
N LYS A 51 10.79 4.39 -15.23
CA LYS A 51 10.56 5.42 -14.23
C LYS A 51 9.38 6.30 -14.66
N ASP A 52 8.34 6.35 -13.83
CA ASP A 52 7.13 7.15 -14.05
C ASP A 52 6.83 7.94 -12.77
N ASP A 53 6.76 9.25 -12.89
CA ASP A 53 6.58 10.17 -11.77
C ASP A 53 5.23 10.00 -11.08
N GLU A 54 4.16 9.85 -11.86
CA GLU A 54 2.82 9.66 -11.32
C GLU A 54 2.70 8.32 -10.62
N LEU A 55 3.10 7.25 -11.29
CA LEU A 55 3.05 5.90 -10.73
C LEU A 55 3.84 5.80 -9.42
N TYR A 56 5.04 6.41 -9.39
CA TYR A 56 5.85 6.45 -8.18
C TYR A 56 5.11 7.12 -7.02
N LEU A 57 4.48 8.28 -7.25
CA LEU A 57 3.74 8.99 -6.20
C LEU A 57 2.55 8.16 -5.71
N ARG A 58 1.81 7.49 -6.59
CA ARG A 58 0.71 6.59 -6.22
C ARG A 58 1.20 5.42 -5.36
N TRP A 59 2.35 4.85 -5.68
CA TRP A 59 2.98 3.84 -4.85
C TRP A 59 3.35 4.36 -3.45
N ILE A 60 3.89 5.58 -3.35
CA ILE A 60 4.18 6.21 -2.05
C ILE A 60 2.89 6.38 -1.23
N GLU A 61 1.84 6.92 -1.84
CA GLU A 61 0.53 7.13 -1.20
C GLU A 61 -0.04 5.81 -0.66
N PHE A 62 -0.02 4.75 -1.43
CA PHE A 62 -0.39 3.41 -0.99
C PHE A 62 0.55 2.90 0.12
N GLY A 63 1.86 3.06 -0.05
CA GLY A 63 2.86 2.60 0.91
C GLY A 63 2.73 3.22 2.29
N VAL A 64 2.25 4.46 2.38
CA VAL A 64 1.98 5.13 3.67
C VAL A 64 0.95 4.36 4.49
N PHE A 65 -0.04 3.75 3.86
CA PHE A 65 -1.09 2.95 4.48
C PHE A 65 -0.88 1.44 4.27
N SER A 66 0.37 1.01 4.17
CA SER A 66 0.75 -0.40 4.16
C SER A 66 1.50 -0.77 5.45
N PRO A 67 1.56 -2.05 5.84
CA PRO A 67 2.25 -2.44 7.07
C PRO A 67 3.72 -2.04 7.06
N ILE A 68 4.43 -2.31 5.97
CA ILE A 68 5.84 -1.95 5.79
C ILE A 68 5.97 -1.09 4.54
N LEU A 69 6.48 0.14 4.74
CA LEU A 69 6.85 1.02 3.66
C LEU A 69 8.36 0.87 3.38
N ARG A 70 8.69 0.30 2.23
CA ARG A 70 10.07 0.07 1.79
C ARG A 70 10.22 0.52 0.33
N LEU A 71 11.02 1.56 0.10
CA LEU A 71 11.41 1.94 -1.25
C LEU A 71 12.42 0.94 -1.77
N HIS A 72 12.11 0.26 -2.85
CA HIS A 72 12.98 -0.78 -3.38
C HIS A 72 12.85 -0.94 -4.90
N SER A 73 13.95 -1.34 -5.53
CA SER A 73 14.01 -1.68 -6.93
C SER A 73 15.19 -2.63 -7.18
N THR A 74 15.27 -3.18 -8.38
CA THR A 74 16.48 -3.84 -8.87
C THR A 74 17.69 -2.90 -8.81
N SER A 75 18.90 -3.44 -8.92
CA SER A 75 20.18 -2.71 -8.90
C SER A 75 20.41 -1.76 -10.08
N ASN A 76 19.42 -1.57 -10.95
CA ASN A 76 19.48 -0.64 -12.08
C ASN A 76 19.30 0.81 -11.61
N ASP A 77 20.34 1.64 -11.75
CA ASP A 77 20.33 3.05 -11.34
C ASP A 77 19.24 3.90 -12.00
N LEU A 78 18.78 3.52 -13.21
CA LEU A 78 17.68 4.21 -13.91
C LEU A 78 16.32 3.97 -13.24
N LEU A 79 16.21 2.94 -12.40
CA LEU A 79 14.99 2.56 -11.70
C LEU A 79 15.01 2.90 -10.20
N GLY A 80 16.03 3.64 -9.75
CA GLY A 80 16.16 4.06 -8.35
C GLY A 80 14.92 4.75 -7.80
N LYS A 81 14.59 4.48 -6.53
CA LYS A 81 13.36 4.94 -5.86
C LYS A 81 13.62 6.07 -4.86
N GLU A 82 14.80 6.61 -4.85
CA GLU A 82 15.11 7.74 -3.99
C GLU A 82 14.30 8.97 -4.41
N PRO A 83 13.56 9.61 -3.49
CA PRO A 83 12.62 10.68 -3.85
C PRO A 83 13.23 11.84 -4.63
N TRP A 84 14.50 12.18 -4.37
CA TRP A 84 15.21 13.26 -5.05
C TRP A 84 15.61 12.96 -6.50
N LYS A 85 15.49 11.71 -6.93
CA LYS A 85 15.69 11.31 -8.34
C LYS A 85 14.48 11.57 -9.23
N TYR A 86 13.38 12.03 -8.67
CA TYR A 86 12.12 12.35 -9.35
C TYR A 86 11.95 13.85 -9.54
N ARG A 87 10.99 14.24 -10.38
CA ARG A 87 10.65 15.65 -10.61
C ARG A 87 10.36 16.37 -9.29
N ARG A 88 10.70 17.66 -9.21
CA ARG A 88 10.64 18.43 -7.95
C ARG A 88 9.28 18.41 -7.25
N ASP A 89 8.19 18.52 -7.99
CA ASP A 89 6.82 18.49 -7.45
C ASP A 89 6.48 17.12 -6.86
N VAL A 90 6.89 16.05 -7.54
CA VAL A 90 6.77 14.66 -7.06
C VAL A 90 7.60 14.44 -5.81
N TYR A 91 8.85 14.91 -5.81
CA TYR A 91 9.71 14.86 -4.62
C TYR A 91 9.06 15.55 -3.41
N LEU A 92 8.53 16.78 -3.59
CA LEU A 92 7.89 17.51 -2.49
C LEU A 92 6.65 16.80 -1.97
N SER A 93 5.84 16.22 -2.86
CA SER A 93 4.67 15.43 -2.49
C SER A 93 5.07 14.14 -1.77
N ALA A 94 6.04 13.40 -2.29
CA ALA A 94 6.57 12.20 -1.66
C ALA A 94 7.13 12.51 -0.26
N LYS A 95 7.90 13.59 -0.11
CA LYS A 95 8.41 14.04 1.20
C LYS A 95 7.29 14.30 2.19
N LYS A 96 6.18 14.96 1.76
CA LYS A 96 5.01 15.20 2.60
C LYS A 96 4.39 13.88 3.09
N TRP A 97 4.20 12.92 2.19
CA TRP A 97 3.64 11.61 2.51
C TRP A 97 4.55 10.77 3.42
N LEU A 98 5.85 10.77 3.16
CA LEU A 98 6.82 10.06 4.00
C LEU A 98 6.89 10.68 5.42
N ASN A 99 6.84 12.01 5.54
CA ASN A 99 6.73 12.67 6.84
C ASN A 99 5.41 12.32 7.55
N PHE A 100 4.32 12.23 6.82
CA PHE A 100 3.04 11.77 7.37
C PHE A 100 3.14 10.32 7.89
N ARG A 101 3.79 9.42 7.13
CA ARG A 101 4.07 8.05 7.60
C ARG A 101 4.83 8.03 8.92
N HIS A 102 5.83 8.90 9.09
CA HIS A 102 6.56 8.99 10.36
C HIS A 102 5.65 9.42 11.52
N ARG A 103 4.70 10.29 11.28
CA ARG A 103 3.71 10.69 12.30
C ARG A 103 2.75 9.56 12.67
N LEU A 104 2.55 8.59 11.80
CA LEU A 104 1.73 7.40 12.06
C LEU A 104 2.49 6.31 12.84
N ILE A 105 3.79 6.43 13.08
CA ILE A 105 4.57 5.39 13.77
C ILE A 105 3.97 4.99 15.13
N PRO A 106 3.56 5.90 16.03
CA PRO A 106 2.96 5.52 17.31
C PRO A 106 1.64 4.74 17.12
N TYR A 107 0.84 5.13 16.13
CA TYR A 107 -0.39 4.43 15.77
C TYR A 107 -0.10 3.02 15.25
N ILE A 108 0.81 2.89 14.30
CA ILE A 108 1.21 1.61 13.70
C ILE A 108 1.79 0.67 14.77
N PHE A 109 2.64 1.20 15.66
CA PHE A 109 3.20 0.45 16.78
C PHE A 109 2.09 -0.08 17.73
N THR A 110 1.08 0.75 18.01
CA THR A 110 -0.08 0.33 18.82
C THR A 110 -0.87 -0.79 18.13
N MET A 111 -1.05 -0.70 16.80
CA MET A 111 -1.72 -1.75 16.02
C MET A 111 -0.88 -3.03 15.96
N ASP A 112 0.45 -2.91 15.90
CA ASP A 112 1.37 -4.05 15.97
C ASP A 112 1.24 -4.77 17.31
N TYR A 113 1.21 -4.02 18.41
CA TYR A 113 0.97 -4.60 19.74
C TYR A 113 -0.37 -5.34 19.80
N LYS A 114 -1.46 -4.77 19.26
CA LYS A 114 -2.76 -5.43 19.17
C LYS A 114 -2.70 -6.69 18.29
N CYS A 115 -1.97 -6.63 17.19
CA CYS A 115 -1.73 -7.78 16.33
C CYS A 115 -1.02 -8.92 17.08
N HIS A 116 0.03 -8.60 17.80
CA HIS A 116 0.77 -9.57 18.62
C HIS A 116 -0.09 -10.20 19.72
N LYS A 117 -0.91 -9.40 20.41
CA LYS A 117 -1.72 -9.87 21.55
C LYS A 117 -2.97 -10.64 21.13
N ASN A 118 -3.66 -10.16 20.10
CA ASN A 118 -5.03 -10.59 19.79
C ASN A 118 -5.16 -11.17 18.37
N GLY A 119 -4.07 -11.21 17.57
CA GLY A 119 -4.14 -11.61 16.17
C GLY A 119 -4.94 -10.63 15.28
N THR A 120 -5.03 -9.34 15.68
CA THR A 120 -5.78 -8.33 14.92
C THR A 120 -4.88 -7.72 13.86
N PRO A 121 -5.10 -7.97 12.55
CA PRO A 121 -4.22 -7.44 11.50
C PRO A 121 -4.34 -5.92 11.37
N LEU A 122 -3.22 -5.27 10.98
CA LEU A 122 -3.20 -3.84 10.69
C LEU A 122 -4.05 -3.51 9.46
N CYS A 123 -3.87 -4.27 8.36
CA CYS A 123 -4.71 -4.13 7.17
C CYS A 123 -5.79 -5.22 7.16
N LYS A 124 -7.06 -4.82 7.07
CA LYS A 124 -8.20 -5.74 7.10
C LYS A 124 -9.15 -5.42 5.96
N PRO A 125 -9.64 -6.42 5.23
CA PRO A 125 -10.71 -6.20 4.26
C PRO A 125 -11.96 -5.62 4.93
N MET A 126 -12.78 -4.87 4.18
CA MET A 126 -13.99 -4.25 4.70
C MET A 126 -14.99 -5.27 5.26
N TYR A 127 -15.08 -6.46 4.67
CA TYR A 127 -15.97 -7.52 5.13
C TYR A 127 -15.64 -8.11 6.53
N TYR A 128 -14.48 -7.78 7.11
CA TYR A 128 -14.19 -8.17 8.51
C TYR A 128 -15.10 -7.45 9.52
N ALA A 129 -15.45 -6.20 9.23
CA ALA A 129 -16.38 -5.43 10.06
C ALA A 129 -17.83 -5.53 9.59
N TYR A 130 -18.03 -5.80 8.29
CA TYR A 130 -19.34 -5.84 7.63
C TYR A 130 -19.57 -7.16 6.88
N PRO A 131 -19.58 -8.31 7.58
CA PRO A 131 -19.64 -9.64 6.93
C PRO A 131 -20.97 -9.93 6.25
N ASN A 132 -22.03 -9.20 6.57
CA ASN A 132 -23.36 -9.37 5.98
C ASN A 132 -23.66 -8.37 4.85
N GLU A 133 -22.72 -7.49 4.54
CA GLU A 133 -22.89 -6.45 3.51
C GLU A 133 -22.16 -6.88 2.23
N GLU A 134 -22.92 -7.16 1.18
CA GLU A 134 -22.37 -7.56 -0.11
C GLU A 134 -21.40 -6.50 -0.68
N SER A 135 -21.68 -5.22 -0.45
CA SER A 135 -20.84 -4.12 -0.87
C SER A 135 -19.43 -4.18 -0.29
N ALA A 136 -19.29 -4.69 0.94
CA ALA A 136 -17.99 -4.82 1.61
C ALA A 136 -17.05 -5.82 0.93
N PHE A 137 -17.59 -6.76 0.14
CA PHE A 137 -16.80 -7.70 -0.65
C PHE A 137 -16.43 -7.17 -2.03
N ASN A 138 -17.10 -6.09 -2.49
CA ASN A 138 -16.97 -5.54 -3.83
C ASN A 138 -16.13 -4.24 -3.88
N VAL A 139 -15.31 -4.01 -2.86
CA VAL A 139 -14.39 -2.84 -2.75
C VAL A 139 -12.93 -3.29 -2.61
N PRO A 140 -12.34 -3.88 -3.66
CA PRO A 140 -11.03 -4.53 -3.58
C PRO A 140 -9.88 -3.56 -3.27
N ASN A 141 -10.06 -2.27 -3.54
CA ASN A 141 -9.07 -1.21 -3.29
C ASN A 141 -9.21 -0.56 -1.91
N GLU A 142 -10.19 -1.00 -1.09
CA GLU A 142 -10.49 -0.37 0.20
C GLU A 142 -10.27 -1.35 1.35
N TYR A 143 -9.69 -0.84 2.42
CA TYR A 143 -9.40 -1.65 3.59
C TYR A 143 -9.27 -0.80 4.86
N PHE A 144 -9.54 -1.40 5.99
CA PHE A 144 -9.18 -0.81 7.29
C PHE A 144 -7.67 -0.80 7.47
N PHE A 145 -7.14 0.35 7.85
CA PHE A 145 -5.77 0.50 8.31
C PHE A 145 -5.79 0.75 9.81
N GLY A 146 -5.68 -0.32 10.58
CA GLY A 146 -5.86 -0.33 12.03
C GLY A 146 -7.32 -0.25 12.44
N SER A 147 -7.59 0.45 13.56
CA SER A 147 -8.93 0.60 14.15
C SER A 147 -9.64 1.90 13.76
N GLU A 148 -8.89 2.94 13.33
CA GLU A 148 -9.41 4.30 13.21
C GLU A 148 -9.38 4.85 11.77
N LEU A 149 -8.73 4.14 10.84
CA LEU A 149 -8.53 4.64 9.49
C LEU A 149 -9.05 3.65 8.45
N ILE A 150 -9.62 4.20 7.37
CA ILE A 150 -9.94 3.49 6.14
C ILE A 150 -9.03 4.05 5.05
N ALA A 151 -8.43 3.17 4.26
CA ALA A 151 -7.60 3.52 3.13
C ALA A 151 -8.26 3.06 1.83
N ALA A 152 -8.39 3.97 0.87
CA ALA A 152 -8.85 3.69 -0.50
C ALA A 152 -7.87 4.34 -1.49
N PRO A 153 -6.69 3.73 -1.74
CA PRO A 153 -5.65 4.32 -2.57
C PRO A 153 -6.12 4.56 -4.00
N ILE A 154 -5.67 5.65 -4.60
CA ILE A 154 -5.83 5.91 -6.03
C ILE A 154 -4.71 5.16 -6.76
N THR A 155 -5.05 4.10 -7.47
CA THR A 155 -4.13 3.23 -8.21
C THR A 155 -4.15 3.46 -9.71
N SER A 156 -5.20 4.11 -10.20
CA SER A 156 -5.39 4.42 -11.62
C SER A 156 -4.53 5.59 -12.07
N LYS A 157 -4.19 5.59 -13.36
CA LYS A 157 -3.54 6.73 -14.01
C LYS A 157 -4.50 7.91 -14.13
N THR A 158 -3.95 9.11 -14.02
CA THR A 158 -4.68 10.35 -14.28
C THR A 158 -5.28 10.35 -15.69
N SER A 159 -6.58 10.62 -15.77
CA SER A 159 -7.31 10.73 -17.01
C SER A 159 -6.88 11.99 -17.79
N LYS A 160 -6.51 11.83 -19.06
CA LYS A 160 -6.19 12.96 -19.95
C LYS A 160 -7.37 13.89 -20.19
N LYS A 161 -8.61 13.42 -19.97
CA LYS A 161 -9.83 14.19 -20.26
C LYS A 161 -10.09 15.27 -19.22
N ASN A 162 -9.84 14.99 -17.96
CA ASN A 162 -10.17 15.88 -16.84
C ASN A 162 -9.00 16.14 -15.89
N ASN A 163 -7.81 15.59 -16.19
CA ASN A 163 -6.61 15.68 -15.36
C ASN A 163 -6.81 15.18 -13.91
N MET A 164 -7.67 14.19 -13.73
CA MET A 164 -7.98 13.61 -12.43
C MET A 164 -7.83 12.09 -12.45
N ALA A 165 -7.37 11.55 -11.33
CA ALA A 165 -7.49 10.13 -11.01
C ALA A 165 -8.36 9.99 -9.77
N THR A 166 -9.19 8.96 -9.71
CA THR A 166 -10.17 8.75 -8.65
C THR A 166 -10.15 7.31 -8.16
N ALA A 167 -10.47 7.12 -6.90
CA ALA A 167 -10.85 5.83 -6.34
C ALA A 167 -12.31 5.88 -5.88
N LYS A 168 -13.00 4.76 -5.96
CA LYS A 168 -14.30 4.60 -5.29
C LYS A 168 -14.03 4.20 -3.85
N ALA A 169 -14.74 4.78 -2.91
CA ALA A 169 -14.79 4.37 -1.52
C ALA A 169 -16.24 4.06 -1.15
N TRP A 170 -16.43 3.02 -0.37
CA TRP A 170 -17.70 2.65 0.24
C TRP A 170 -17.66 3.14 1.70
N ILE A 171 -18.68 3.92 2.11
CA ILE A 171 -18.77 4.52 3.44
C ILE A 171 -20.10 4.18 4.07
#